data_dfc882ba3d39bbbedbbfe4a9fd769b15
#
_entry.id   dfc882ba3d39bbbedbbfe4a9fd769b15
#
_cell.length_a   1.000
_cell.length_b   1.000
_cell.length_c   1.000
_cell.angle_alpha   90.00
_cell.angle_beta   90.00
_cell.angle_gamma   90.00
#
_symmetry.space_group_name_H-M   'P 1'
#
loop_
_entity.id
_entity.type
_entity.pdbx_description
1 polymer ?
#
loop_
_entity_poly.entity_id
_entity_poly.type
_entity_poly.pdbx_seq_one_letter_code
_entity_poly.pdbx_strand_id
1 'polypeptide(L)'
;MRLACLTTLICLLSHGLFSQEKPNVLIIMADYCTYNDLPLYGGENAKTPNINQLAREGLTFNQAYLSSAMCQPCRAELFSGQYPLHNGCAYNHSSSRPTTLSLPQYLKPLGYRVGISGKVHVLPKQAFPFENVGGFDPNCVRNPTQTHSLDGIKEFMSRESEDPFCLVVALVEPHLPWVMGDASQYPPAKLKLPPNLADTAVTREYFSRYLAEVTYMDGQVGEILDTLNQTGKRKETLVLFTSEQGSQFPGCKWTNWNTGVHTALIANWPGHVRAGERTDALVQYADVVPTLIEFAGGDPVEQTQIDGESFRSVLVDGANVHRKYVYQMHNNIPEGPRYPIRSVSNGEYRYIRNLTPNELYIEKHLMGDGKHNNPYFATWLGAGPQRRDVYDLVKRYMSRPAEQLYLSNSDPYEMNNLAGDPAHEEIRVQLSEELDRWMSEQKDPGANVDLVKSHQAAKQGNHLFGVPHD
;
A
#
# COMPACT_ATOMS: atom_id res chain seq x y z
N MET A 1 9.18 -58.31 58.51
CA MET A 1 9.18 -58.11 57.07
C MET A 1 7.98 -57.20 56.70
N ARG A 2 8.19 -55.94 56.46
CA ARG A 2 7.16 -55.02 56.00
C ARG A 2 7.49 -54.66 54.55
N LEU A 3 6.63 -55.06 53.63
CA LEU A 3 6.70 -54.71 52.20
C LEU A 3 6.19 -53.27 52.04
N ALA A 4 7.02 -52.36 51.56
CA ALA A 4 6.62 -51.01 51.15
C ALA A 4 6.27 -51.07 49.66
N CYS A 5 4.99 -50.89 49.34
CA CYS A 5 4.54 -50.61 47.94
C CYS A 5 4.88 -49.20 47.58
N LEU A 6 5.75 -49.04 46.61
CA LEU A 6 6.06 -47.74 45.95
C LEU A 6 5.09 -47.56 44.78
N THR A 7 4.10 -46.64 44.93
CA THR A 7 3.16 -46.28 43.88
C THR A 7 3.78 -45.12 43.09
N THR A 8 4.29 -45.41 41.90
CA THR A 8 4.81 -44.39 40.98
C THR A 8 3.62 -43.72 40.29
N LEU A 9 3.35 -42.47 40.65
CA LEU A 9 2.35 -41.61 40.01
C LEU A 9 2.96 -41.06 38.70
N ILE A 10 2.58 -41.61 37.56
CA ILE A 10 2.93 -41.11 36.24
C ILE A 10 1.99 -39.90 35.92
N CYS A 11 2.46 -38.67 36.12
CA CYS A 11 1.82 -37.49 35.58
C CYS A 11 1.99 -37.49 34.07
N LEU A 12 0.98 -37.91 33.33
CA LEU A 12 0.83 -37.64 31.90
C LEU A 12 0.56 -36.13 31.73
N LEU A 13 1.60 -35.37 31.48
CA LEU A 13 1.49 -34.02 30.91
C LEU A 13 0.94 -34.17 29.50
N SER A 14 -0.39 -34.12 29.36
CA SER A 14 -1.03 -33.88 28.08
C SER A 14 -0.61 -32.46 27.62
N HIS A 15 0.44 -32.38 26.82
CA HIS A 15 0.64 -31.23 25.98
C HIS A 15 -0.54 -31.24 24.99
N GLY A 16 -1.58 -30.47 25.32
CA GLY A 16 -2.61 -30.12 24.36
C GLY A 16 -1.89 -29.38 23.22
N LEU A 17 -1.78 -30.05 22.08
CA LEU A 17 -1.54 -29.40 20.82
C LEU A 17 -2.74 -28.46 20.63
N PHE A 18 -2.65 -27.23 21.10
CA PHE A 18 -3.51 -26.17 20.61
C PHE A 18 -3.21 -26.06 19.13
N SER A 19 -4.02 -26.70 18.30
CA SER A 19 -4.09 -26.37 16.89
C SER A 19 -4.30 -24.86 16.83
N GLN A 20 -3.32 -24.14 16.35
CA GLN A 20 -3.44 -22.70 16.17
C GLN A 20 -4.62 -22.50 15.21
N GLU A 21 -5.71 -21.90 15.69
CA GLU A 21 -6.88 -21.64 14.85
C GLU A 21 -6.45 -20.73 13.69
N LYS A 22 -6.62 -21.22 12.47
CA LYS A 22 -6.35 -20.47 11.25
C LYS A 22 -7.45 -19.43 11.09
N PRO A 23 -7.16 -18.11 11.15
CA PRO A 23 -8.19 -17.11 11.00
C PRO A 23 -8.71 -17.06 9.56
N ASN A 24 -9.96 -16.68 9.37
CA ASN A 24 -10.33 -16.06 8.11
C ASN A 24 -9.57 -14.74 7.94
N VAL A 25 -9.35 -14.33 6.71
CA VAL A 25 -8.67 -13.07 6.37
C VAL A 25 -9.55 -12.22 5.47
N LEU A 26 -9.75 -10.97 5.83
CA LEU A 26 -10.41 -9.98 5.02
C LEU A 26 -9.47 -8.79 4.82
N ILE A 27 -9.02 -8.55 3.59
CA ILE A 27 -8.22 -7.38 3.22
C ILE A 27 -9.12 -6.40 2.51
N ILE A 28 -9.32 -5.22 3.07
CA ILE A 28 -10.06 -4.11 2.45
C ILE A 28 -9.03 -3.10 1.98
N MET A 29 -8.98 -2.84 0.68
CA MET A 29 -7.97 -2.00 0.04
C MET A 29 -8.62 -0.83 -0.69
N ALA A 30 -8.39 0.40 -0.22
CA ALA A 30 -8.76 1.63 -0.92
C ALA A 30 -7.80 1.92 -2.08
N ASP A 31 -8.24 2.74 -3.05
CA ASP A 31 -7.46 3.10 -4.24
C ASP A 31 -7.17 4.61 -4.25
N TYR A 32 -5.91 5.03 -4.15
CA TYR A 32 -5.45 6.44 -4.18
C TYR A 32 -5.84 7.29 -2.95
N CYS A 33 -5.93 6.72 -1.76
CA CYS A 33 -6.16 7.49 -0.55
C CYS A 33 -4.84 7.89 0.10
N THR A 34 -4.52 9.18 0.08
CA THR A 34 -3.30 9.70 0.72
C THR A 34 -3.38 9.49 2.24
N TYR A 35 -2.34 8.89 2.81
CA TYR A 35 -2.22 8.61 4.24
C TYR A 35 -2.56 9.82 5.12
N ASN A 36 -1.94 10.98 4.81
CA ASN A 36 -2.11 12.21 5.59
C ASN A 36 -3.51 12.85 5.50
N ASP A 37 -4.39 12.37 4.59
CA ASP A 37 -5.75 12.90 4.45
C ASP A 37 -6.75 12.17 5.38
N LEU A 38 -6.36 11.01 5.91
CA LEU A 38 -7.19 10.28 6.87
C LEU A 38 -7.08 10.89 8.28
N PRO A 39 -8.21 11.18 8.97
CA PRO A 39 -8.20 11.80 10.31
C PRO A 39 -7.39 11.04 11.33
N LEU A 40 -7.39 9.71 11.28
CA LEU A 40 -6.61 8.88 12.20
C LEU A 40 -5.09 9.06 12.06
N TYR A 41 -4.63 9.65 10.95
CA TYR A 41 -3.23 9.97 10.67
C TYR A 41 -2.98 11.49 10.54
N GLY A 42 -3.90 12.31 11.06
CA GLY A 42 -3.75 13.76 11.14
C GLY A 42 -4.46 14.55 10.06
N GLY A 43 -5.22 13.89 9.16
CA GLY A 43 -6.05 14.58 8.16
C GLY A 43 -7.13 15.46 8.80
N GLU A 44 -7.21 16.72 8.38
CA GLU A 44 -8.07 17.71 9.02
C GLU A 44 -9.43 17.88 8.34
N ASN A 45 -9.66 17.29 7.18
CA ASN A 45 -10.86 17.56 6.39
C ASN A 45 -11.78 16.34 6.24
N ALA A 46 -11.25 15.16 5.93
CA ALA A 46 -12.04 13.97 5.61
C ALA A 46 -12.86 13.48 6.80
N LYS A 47 -13.97 12.81 6.51
CA LYS A 47 -14.84 12.17 7.50
C LYS A 47 -14.83 10.67 7.24
N THR A 48 -14.21 9.91 8.15
CA THR A 48 -14.03 8.46 8.01
C THR A 48 -14.46 7.72 9.30
N PRO A 49 -15.74 7.80 9.69
CA PRO A 49 -16.19 7.22 10.96
C PRO A 49 -16.01 5.71 11.05
N ASN A 50 -16.17 4.95 9.95
CA ASN A 50 -16.05 3.49 9.92
C ASN A 50 -14.58 3.05 10.02
N ILE A 51 -13.67 3.67 9.29
CA ILE A 51 -12.21 3.43 9.39
C ILE A 51 -11.72 3.83 10.78
N ASN A 52 -12.17 4.96 11.31
CA ASN A 52 -11.84 5.39 12.67
C ASN A 52 -12.37 4.41 13.73
N GLN A 53 -13.53 3.79 13.52
CA GLN A 53 -14.05 2.75 14.41
C GLN A 53 -13.19 1.50 14.35
N LEU A 54 -12.83 1.05 13.14
CA LEU A 54 -11.94 -0.10 12.95
C LEU A 54 -10.59 0.12 13.64
N ALA A 55 -10.04 1.34 13.60
CA ALA A 55 -8.82 1.71 14.29
C ALA A 55 -8.97 1.67 15.82
N ARG A 56 -10.10 2.13 16.37
CA ARG A 56 -10.37 2.03 17.82
C ARG A 56 -10.51 0.59 18.31
N GLU A 57 -10.90 -0.32 17.43
CA GLU A 57 -11.09 -1.74 17.73
C GLU A 57 -9.89 -2.61 17.33
N GLY A 58 -8.86 -2.04 16.75
CA GLY A 58 -7.68 -2.74 16.21
C GLY A 58 -6.36 -2.08 16.56
N LEU A 59 -5.31 -2.55 15.92
CA LEU A 59 -3.95 -2.02 15.97
C LEU A 59 -3.70 -1.16 14.73
N THR A 60 -3.32 0.10 14.94
CA THR A 60 -3.00 1.05 13.87
C THR A 60 -1.48 1.14 13.70
N PHE A 61 -1.01 0.94 12.48
CA PHE A 61 0.41 1.11 12.14
C PHE A 61 0.68 2.57 11.74
N ASN A 62 1.65 3.19 12.42
CA ASN A 62 2.11 4.53 12.07
C ASN A 62 3.09 4.53 10.89
N GLN A 63 3.68 3.37 10.56
CA GLN A 63 4.82 3.22 9.67
C GLN A 63 4.60 2.06 8.69
N ALA A 64 3.60 2.17 7.81
CA ALA A 64 3.33 1.20 6.76
C ALA A 64 3.63 1.78 5.38
N TYR A 65 4.38 1.05 4.56
CA TYR A 65 4.87 1.54 3.27
C TYR A 65 4.66 0.53 2.14
N LEU A 66 4.58 1.06 0.93
CA LEU A 66 4.61 0.28 -0.32
C LEU A 66 5.91 0.57 -1.09
N SER A 67 6.33 -0.35 -1.96
CA SER A 67 7.57 -0.20 -2.73
C SER A 67 7.41 0.67 -3.96
N SER A 68 6.20 0.91 -4.43
CA SER A 68 5.99 1.74 -5.62
C SER A 68 4.65 2.46 -5.56
N ALA A 69 4.68 3.78 -5.72
CA ALA A 69 3.47 4.60 -5.75
C ALA A 69 2.74 4.52 -7.12
N MET A 70 2.50 3.30 -7.58
CA MET A 70 1.77 2.98 -8.82
C MET A 70 0.88 1.76 -8.59
N CYS A 71 -0.36 1.78 -9.09
CA CYS A 71 -1.38 0.77 -8.79
C CYS A 71 -0.91 -0.66 -9.05
N GLN A 72 -0.43 -0.96 -10.25
CA GLN A 72 -0.11 -2.32 -10.63
C GLN A 72 1.13 -2.87 -9.91
N PRO A 73 2.26 -2.15 -9.81
CA PRO A 73 3.40 -2.57 -8.99
C PRO A 73 3.06 -2.77 -7.51
N CYS A 74 2.31 -1.84 -6.92
CA CYS A 74 1.87 -1.90 -5.53
C CYS A 74 1.00 -3.13 -5.24
N ARG A 75 0.02 -3.43 -6.13
CA ARG A 75 -0.82 -4.63 -6.01
C ARG A 75 -0.02 -5.91 -6.22
N ALA A 76 0.89 -5.92 -7.19
CA ALA A 76 1.76 -7.06 -7.42
C ALA A 76 2.63 -7.37 -6.19
N GLU A 77 3.18 -6.35 -5.53
CA GLU A 77 3.91 -6.48 -4.26
C GLU A 77 3.03 -7.06 -3.16
N LEU A 78 1.86 -6.43 -2.89
CA LEU A 78 0.93 -6.87 -1.84
C LEU A 78 0.50 -8.32 -2.01
N PHE A 79 0.26 -8.76 -3.24
CA PHE A 79 -0.26 -10.09 -3.53
C PHE A 79 0.83 -11.17 -3.64
N SER A 80 2.09 -10.80 -3.95
CA SER A 80 3.18 -11.77 -4.12
C SER A 80 4.18 -11.81 -2.97
N GLY A 81 4.26 -10.76 -2.14
CA GLY A 81 5.31 -10.63 -1.14
C GLY A 81 6.69 -10.30 -1.72
N GLN A 82 6.74 -9.83 -2.99
CA GLN A 82 7.98 -9.59 -3.74
C GLN A 82 8.09 -8.13 -4.16
N TYR A 83 9.31 -7.58 -4.13
CA TYR A 83 9.58 -6.25 -4.67
C TYR A 83 9.34 -6.17 -6.19
N PRO A 84 9.07 -4.98 -6.74
CA PRO A 84 8.71 -4.83 -8.16
C PRO A 84 9.73 -5.38 -9.17
N LEU A 85 11.04 -5.31 -8.88
CA LEU A 85 12.06 -5.89 -9.77
C LEU A 85 12.12 -7.41 -9.65
N HIS A 86 11.82 -7.96 -8.49
CA HIS A 86 11.77 -9.41 -8.29
C HIS A 86 10.54 -10.01 -8.95
N ASN A 87 9.33 -9.50 -8.68
CA ASN A 87 8.11 -9.99 -9.34
C ASN A 87 8.00 -9.57 -10.82
N GLY A 88 8.84 -8.64 -11.29
CA GLY A 88 8.88 -8.14 -12.67
C GLY A 88 7.93 -6.97 -12.96
N CYS A 89 6.98 -6.64 -12.08
CA CYS A 89 6.04 -5.54 -12.26
C CYS A 89 6.65 -4.20 -11.83
N ALA A 90 7.73 -3.78 -12.49
CA ALA A 90 8.46 -2.56 -12.17
C ALA A 90 7.93 -1.29 -12.84
N TYR A 91 6.86 -1.40 -13.62
CA TYR A 91 6.22 -0.29 -14.36
C TYR A 91 4.71 -0.41 -14.25
N ASN A 92 4.03 0.72 -14.31
CA ASN A 92 2.59 0.70 -14.48
C ASN A 92 2.22 0.10 -15.86
N HIS A 93 1.07 -0.57 -15.96
CA HIS A 93 0.61 -1.24 -17.19
C HIS A 93 1.62 -2.24 -17.78
N SER A 94 2.35 -2.97 -16.91
CA SER A 94 3.23 -4.08 -17.29
C SER A 94 2.67 -5.42 -16.79
N SER A 95 3.49 -6.45 -16.80
CA SER A 95 3.12 -7.79 -16.32
C SER A 95 4.15 -8.23 -15.29
N SER A 96 3.72 -8.98 -14.29
CA SER A 96 4.65 -9.73 -13.44
C SER A 96 5.25 -10.90 -14.22
N ARG A 97 6.30 -11.50 -13.67
CA ARG A 97 6.86 -12.74 -14.24
C ARG A 97 5.80 -13.84 -14.22
N PRO A 98 5.70 -14.69 -15.24
CA PRO A 98 4.74 -15.81 -15.23
C PRO A 98 4.95 -16.81 -14.09
N THR A 99 6.18 -16.86 -13.56
CA THR A 99 6.59 -17.72 -12.43
C THR A 99 6.35 -17.08 -11.07
N THR A 100 5.91 -15.83 -10.98
CA THR A 100 5.54 -15.16 -9.72
C THR A 100 4.42 -15.94 -9.04
N LEU A 101 4.64 -16.29 -7.78
CA LEU A 101 3.61 -16.85 -6.91
C LEU A 101 2.89 -15.71 -6.15
N SER A 102 1.62 -15.92 -5.83
CA SER A 102 0.80 -14.95 -5.12
C SER A 102 -0.07 -15.59 -4.04
N LEU A 103 -0.80 -14.79 -3.27
CA LEU A 103 -1.68 -15.25 -2.19
C LEU A 103 -2.44 -16.54 -2.49
N PRO A 104 -3.09 -16.72 -3.68
CA PRO A 104 -3.77 -17.98 -3.96
C PRO A 104 -2.86 -19.20 -4.01
N GLN A 105 -1.65 -19.07 -4.60
CA GLN A 105 -0.75 -20.21 -4.70
C GLN A 105 -0.09 -20.54 -3.35
N TYR A 106 0.10 -19.57 -2.46
CA TYR A 106 0.63 -19.79 -1.13
C TYR A 106 -0.44 -20.35 -0.15
N LEU A 107 -1.66 -19.80 -0.19
CA LEU A 107 -2.66 -20.10 0.83
C LEU A 107 -3.58 -21.29 0.50
N LYS A 108 -3.87 -21.56 -0.79
CA LYS A 108 -4.70 -22.72 -1.17
C LYS A 108 -4.10 -24.06 -0.72
N PRO A 109 -2.79 -24.33 -0.86
CA PRO A 109 -2.18 -25.56 -0.31
C PRO A 109 -2.29 -25.68 1.21
N LEU A 110 -2.46 -24.54 1.90
CA LEU A 110 -2.66 -24.48 3.35
C LEU A 110 -4.14 -24.57 3.76
N GLY A 111 -5.04 -24.87 2.82
CA GLY A 111 -6.46 -25.10 3.07
C GLY A 111 -7.34 -23.84 3.01
N TYR A 112 -6.89 -22.74 2.40
CA TYR A 112 -7.70 -21.54 2.27
C TYR A 112 -8.45 -21.47 0.94
N ARG A 113 -9.66 -20.94 0.97
CA ARG A 113 -10.35 -20.40 -0.20
C ARG A 113 -9.86 -18.95 -0.40
N VAL A 114 -9.39 -18.60 -1.61
CA VAL A 114 -8.79 -17.27 -1.85
C VAL A 114 -9.52 -16.57 -2.99
N GLY A 115 -10.17 -15.45 -2.65
CA GLY A 115 -11.01 -14.67 -3.57
C GLY A 115 -10.64 -13.19 -3.62
N ILE A 116 -11.13 -12.52 -4.66
CA ILE A 116 -11.01 -11.07 -4.84
C ILE A 116 -12.30 -10.48 -5.41
N SER A 117 -12.73 -9.35 -4.87
CA SER A 117 -13.82 -8.51 -5.39
C SER A 117 -13.26 -7.13 -5.78
N GLY A 118 -13.75 -6.55 -6.86
CA GLY A 118 -13.35 -5.21 -7.32
C GLY A 118 -12.10 -5.20 -8.19
N LYS A 119 -11.23 -4.21 -8.00
CA LYS A 119 -10.07 -3.93 -8.87
C LYS A 119 -8.94 -4.93 -8.67
N VAL A 120 -8.71 -5.81 -9.64
CA VAL A 120 -7.59 -6.78 -9.62
C VAL A 120 -6.28 -6.12 -10.06
N HIS A 121 -6.22 -5.58 -11.24
CA HIS A 121 -5.13 -4.80 -11.87
C HIS A 121 -3.73 -5.41 -11.72
N VAL A 122 -3.60 -6.73 -11.85
CA VAL A 122 -2.32 -7.47 -11.93
C VAL A 122 -2.35 -8.47 -13.07
N LEU A 123 -1.22 -8.74 -13.67
CA LEU A 123 -1.03 -9.66 -14.78
C LEU A 123 0.27 -10.46 -14.57
N PRO A 124 0.43 -11.67 -15.17
CA PRO A 124 -0.59 -12.42 -15.90
C PRO A 124 -1.55 -13.14 -14.95
N LYS A 125 -2.74 -13.53 -15.42
CA LYS A 125 -3.76 -14.20 -14.60
C LYS A 125 -3.26 -15.49 -13.93
N GLN A 126 -2.39 -16.24 -14.58
CA GLN A 126 -1.84 -17.48 -14.00
C GLN A 126 -0.95 -17.23 -12.77
N ALA A 127 -0.31 -16.08 -12.67
CA ALA A 127 0.45 -15.68 -11.47
C ALA A 127 -0.44 -15.19 -10.33
N PHE A 128 -1.69 -14.82 -10.62
CA PHE A 128 -2.65 -14.28 -9.65
C PHE A 128 -4.03 -14.98 -9.80
N PRO A 129 -4.12 -16.30 -9.54
CA PRO A 129 -5.33 -17.10 -9.79
C PRO A 129 -6.39 -16.98 -8.69
N PHE A 130 -6.78 -15.74 -8.36
CA PHE A 130 -7.88 -15.48 -7.44
C PHE A 130 -9.22 -16.00 -7.97
N GLU A 131 -10.09 -16.47 -7.08
CA GLU A 131 -11.50 -16.63 -7.37
C GLU A 131 -12.13 -15.24 -7.51
N ASN A 132 -12.81 -14.97 -8.63
CA ASN A 132 -13.54 -13.71 -8.79
C ASN A 132 -14.86 -13.78 -8.03
N VAL A 133 -14.97 -12.98 -6.98
CA VAL A 133 -16.14 -12.95 -6.10
C VAL A 133 -17.24 -12.01 -6.62
N GLY A 134 -16.89 -11.05 -7.49
CA GLY A 134 -17.80 -10.00 -7.92
C GLY A 134 -18.07 -8.97 -6.81
N GLY A 135 -19.06 -8.12 -7.05
CA GLY A 135 -19.53 -7.13 -6.06
C GLY A 135 -19.14 -5.70 -6.38
N PHE A 136 -17.88 -5.35 -6.29
CA PHE A 136 -17.38 -4.00 -6.60
C PHE A 136 -16.96 -3.85 -8.08
N ASP A 137 -17.04 -2.62 -8.59
CA ASP A 137 -16.62 -2.31 -9.96
C ASP A 137 -15.10 -2.55 -10.12
N PRO A 138 -14.66 -3.39 -11.07
CA PRO A 138 -13.23 -3.61 -11.30
C PRO A 138 -12.56 -2.47 -12.11
N ASN A 139 -13.35 -1.52 -12.64
CA ASN A 139 -12.91 -0.47 -13.54
C ASN A 139 -12.84 0.89 -12.83
N CYS A 140 -11.67 1.25 -12.31
CA CYS A 140 -11.43 2.49 -11.58
C CYS A 140 -11.52 3.79 -12.42
N VAL A 141 -11.62 3.68 -13.76
CA VAL A 141 -11.80 4.86 -14.64
C VAL A 141 -13.24 5.02 -15.13
N ARG A 142 -14.16 4.18 -14.66
CA ARG A 142 -15.58 4.33 -14.96
C ARG A 142 -16.15 5.55 -14.25
N ASN A 143 -16.99 6.30 -14.93
CA ASN A 143 -17.54 7.57 -14.42
C ASN A 143 -19.06 7.66 -14.67
N PRO A 144 -19.91 7.62 -13.63
CA PRO A 144 -19.60 7.20 -12.25
C PRO A 144 -19.27 5.70 -12.15
N THR A 145 -18.72 5.24 -11.03
CA THR A 145 -18.54 3.82 -10.76
C THR A 145 -19.88 3.09 -10.69
N GLN A 146 -19.88 1.81 -11.00
CA GLN A 146 -21.11 1.01 -10.90
C GLN A 146 -21.55 0.88 -9.44
N THR A 147 -22.85 0.85 -9.21
CA THR A 147 -23.40 0.46 -7.92
C THR A 147 -22.89 -0.93 -7.54
N HIS A 148 -22.30 -1.05 -6.37
CA HIS A 148 -21.80 -2.34 -5.87
C HIS A 148 -22.93 -3.17 -5.25
N SER A 149 -22.73 -4.49 -5.16
CA SER A 149 -23.54 -5.44 -4.39
C SER A 149 -22.66 -6.21 -3.44
N LEU A 150 -23.14 -6.44 -2.23
CA LEU A 150 -22.42 -7.23 -1.22
C LEU A 150 -22.81 -8.72 -1.24
N ASP A 151 -23.74 -9.13 -2.12
CA ASP A 151 -24.27 -10.50 -2.15
C ASP A 151 -23.18 -11.54 -2.41
N GLY A 152 -22.33 -11.32 -3.42
CA GLY A 152 -21.21 -12.23 -3.74
C GLY A 152 -20.17 -12.29 -2.62
N ILE A 153 -19.88 -11.16 -1.98
CA ILE A 153 -18.98 -11.08 -0.83
C ILE A 153 -19.56 -11.86 0.35
N LYS A 154 -20.84 -11.67 0.65
CA LYS A 154 -21.56 -12.37 1.71
C LYS A 154 -21.62 -13.86 1.44
N GLU A 155 -21.95 -14.28 0.23
CA GLU A 155 -21.95 -15.68 -0.20
C GLU A 155 -20.56 -16.31 -0.02
N PHE A 156 -19.51 -15.65 -0.50
CA PHE A 156 -18.14 -16.16 -0.37
C PHE A 156 -17.72 -16.35 1.09
N MET A 157 -18.02 -15.37 1.97
CA MET A 157 -17.69 -15.44 3.38
C MET A 157 -18.53 -16.48 4.14
N SER A 158 -19.82 -16.65 3.80
CA SER A 158 -20.75 -17.55 4.48
C SER A 158 -20.84 -18.94 3.87
N ARG A 159 -20.10 -19.23 2.80
CA ARG A 159 -20.09 -20.54 2.12
C ARG A 159 -19.87 -21.66 3.14
N GLU A 160 -20.70 -22.69 3.09
CA GLU A 160 -20.56 -23.86 3.93
C GLU A 160 -19.27 -24.60 3.57
N SER A 161 -18.23 -24.40 4.38
CA SER A 161 -16.92 -25.02 4.26
C SER A 161 -16.19 -24.91 5.59
N GLU A 162 -15.46 -25.96 5.96
CA GLU A 162 -14.53 -25.91 7.08
C GLU A 162 -13.25 -25.12 6.73
N ASP A 163 -13.00 -24.89 5.44
CA ASP A 163 -11.84 -24.16 4.99
C ASP A 163 -11.99 -22.64 5.28
N PRO A 164 -11.03 -22.03 5.93
CA PRO A 164 -11.02 -20.59 6.12
C PRO A 164 -10.92 -19.86 4.78
N PHE A 165 -11.35 -18.61 4.74
CA PHE A 165 -11.21 -17.78 3.56
C PHE A 165 -10.11 -16.72 3.72
N CYS A 166 -9.51 -16.34 2.59
CA CYS A 166 -8.77 -15.09 2.40
C CYS A 166 -9.48 -14.31 1.28
N LEU A 167 -10.16 -13.23 1.63
CA LEU A 167 -10.89 -12.38 0.70
C LEU A 167 -10.24 -11.00 0.61
N VAL A 168 -9.89 -10.58 -0.60
CA VAL A 168 -9.49 -9.21 -0.90
C VAL A 168 -10.70 -8.45 -1.46
N VAL A 169 -11.10 -7.38 -0.80
CA VAL A 169 -12.08 -6.42 -1.34
C VAL A 169 -11.33 -5.16 -1.73
N ALA A 170 -11.10 -5.04 -3.02
CA ALA A 170 -10.29 -4.00 -3.62
C ALA A 170 -11.19 -2.92 -4.22
N LEU A 171 -11.43 -1.87 -3.44
CA LEU A 171 -12.25 -0.73 -3.83
C LEU A 171 -11.62 0.03 -5.00
N VAL A 172 -12.40 0.88 -5.64
CA VAL A 172 -11.93 1.78 -6.70
C VAL A 172 -11.90 3.24 -6.25
N GLU A 173 -12.59 3.58 -5.19
CA GLU A 173 -12.55 4.91 -4.59
C GLU A 173 -11.38 5.05 -3.59
N PRO A 174 -10.81 6.22 -3.45
CA PRO A 174 -11.07 7.48 -4.19
C PRO A 174 -10.19 7.69 -5.43
N HIS A 175 -10.19 6.78 -6.40
CA HIS A 175 -9.48 6.93 -7.67
C HIS A 175 -10.16 8.00 -8.54
N LEU A 176 -9.39 8.88 -9.18
CA LEU A 176 -9.93 9.84 -10.16
C LEU A 176 -10.59 9.11 -11.36
N PRO A 177 -11.75 9.60 -11.90
CA PRO A 177 -12.39 10.90 -11.69
C PRO A 177 -13.24 10.93 -10.42
N TRP A 178 -13.13 12.01 -9.66
CA TRP A 178 -13.86 12.19 -8.39
C TRP A 178 -15.28 12.68 -8.63
N VAL A 179 -16.22 11.77 -8.68
CA VAL A 179 -17.64 12.00 -9.01
C VAL A 179 -18.60 11.33 -8.03
N MET A 180 -18.06 10.51 -7.13
CA MET A 180 -18.84 9.83 -6.10
C MET A 180 -18.88 10.64 -4.81
N GLY A 181 -19.84 10.33 -3.93
CA GLY A 181 -20.01 11.04 -2.67
C GLY A 181 -20.66 12.42 -2.84
N ASP A 182 -20.70 13.18 -1.75
CA ASP A 182 -21.36 14.49 -1.67
C ASP A 182 -20.35 15.59 -1.39
N ALA A 183 -19.86 16.26 -2.44
CA ALA A 183 -18.90 17.35 -2.37
C ALA A 183 -19.46 18.59 -1.63
N SER A 184 -20.77 18.75 -1.46
CA SER A 184 -21.35 19.85 -0.69
C SER A 184 -20.96 19.83 0.78
N GLN A 185 -20.58 18.65 1.31
CA GLN A 185 -20.06 18.49 2.66
C GLN A 185 -18.67 19.08 2.86
N TYR A 186 -17.98 19.42 1.78
CA TYR A 186 -16.60 19.90 1.74
C TYR A 186 -16.49 21.25 1.01
N PRO A 187 -17.11 22.35 1.51
CA PRO A 187 -17.06 23.63 0.86
C PRO A 187 -15.62 24.08 0.60
N PRO A 188 -15.20 24.36 -0.65
CA PRO A 188 -13.81 24.64 -1.01
C PRO A 188 -13.15 25.74 -0.18
N ALA A 189 -13.89 26.79 0.19
CA ALA A 189 -13.39 27.91 1.00
C ALA A 189 -13.04 27.54 2.45
N LYS A 190 -13.56 26.42 2.97
CA LYS A 190 -13.33 25.96 4.36
C LYS A 190 -12.23 24.90 4.48
N LEU A 191 -11.73 24.39 3.35
CA LEU A 191 -10.76 23.31 3.35
C LEU A 191 -9.38 23.80 3.82
N LYS A 192 -8.72 22.99 4.63
CA LYS A 192 -7.30 23.13 4.95
C LYS A 192 -6.49 22.33 3.94
N LEU A 193 -5.85 23.01 3.00
CA LEU A 193 -5.03 22.35 2.01
C LEU A 193 -3.73 21.85 2.65
N PRO A 194 -3.28 20.63 2.30
CA PRO A 194 -1.93 20.17 2.60
C PRO A 194 -0.86 21.11 2.00
N PRO A 195 0.31 21.28 2.65
CA PRO A 195 1.33 22.24 2.23
C PRO A 195 1.96 21.92 0.87
N ASN A 196 1.85 20.69 0.40
CA ASN A 196 2.31 20.26 -0.92
C ASN A 196 1.33 20.60 -2.06
N LEU A 197 0.16 21.14 -1.76
CA LEU A 197 -0.84 21.56 -2.74
C LEU A 197 -0.90 23.08 -2.90
N ALA A 198 -0.80 23.57 -4.13
CA ALA A 198 -0.96 25.00 -4.41
C ALA A 198 -2.41 25.45 -4.20
N ASP A 199 -2.58 26.50 -3.42
CA ASP A 199 -3.89 27.07 -3.12
C ASP A 199 -4.44 27.85 -4.31
N THR A 200 -5.13 27.15 -5.19
CA THR A 200 -5.91 27.73 -6.30
C THR A 200 -7.39 27.32 -6.17
N ALA A 201 -8.28 28.09 -6.78
CA ALA A 201 -9.71 27.78 -6.77
C ALA A 201 -9.98 26.36 -7.32
N VAL A 202 -9.28 25.98 -8.39
CA VAL A 202 -9.42 24.65 -9.01
C VAL A 202 -8.86 23.53 -8.12
N THR A 203 -7.72 23.76 -7.47
CA THR A 203 -7.19 22.78 -6.49
C THR A 203 -8.20 22.53 -5.37
N ARG A 204 -8.76 23.60 -4.80
CA ARG A 204 -9.77 23.50 -3.73
C ARG A 204 -11.03 22.76 -4.18
N GLU A 205 -11.50 23.02 -5.40
CA GLU A 205 -12.66 22.34 -5.98
C GLU A 205 -12.40 20.83 -6.14
N TYR A 206 -11.26 20.46 -6.70
CA TYR A 206 -10.91 19.06 -6.89
C TYR A 206 -10.60 18.35 -5.56
N PHE A 207 -10.00 19.04 -4.61
CA PHE A 207 -9.77 18.49 -3.27
C PHE A 207 -11.10 18.27 -2.53
N SER A 208 -12.09 19.14 -2.69
CA SER A 208 -13.45 18.95 -2.20
C SER A 208 -14.08 17.65 -2.71
N ARG A 209 -14.00 17.40 -4.03
CA ARG A 209 -14.52 16.19 -4.67
C ARG A 209 -13.78 14.93 -4.20
N TYR A 210 -12.46 15.00 -4.10
CA TYR A 210 -11.64 13.90 -3.56
C TYR A 210 -12.04 13.53 -2.13
N LEU A 211 -12.22 14.51 -1.25
CA LEU A 211 -12.65 14.29 0.13
C LEU A 211 -14.06 13.67 0.21
N ALA A 212 -14.96 14.04 -0.70
CA ALA A 212 -16.28 13.42 -0.81
C ALA A 212 -16.18 11.92 -1.15
N GLU A 213 -15.26 11.55 -2.05
CA GLU A 213 -15.02 10.14 -2.37
C GLU A 213 -14.30 9.39 -1.25
N VAL A 214 -13.41 10.04 -0.49
CA VAL A 214 -12.83 9.44 0.73
C VAL A 214 -13.94 9.07 1.73
N THR A 215 -14.94 9.95 1.90
CA THR A 215 -16.10 9.64 2.77
C THR A 215 -17.00 8.57 2.17
N TYR A 216 -17.19 8.55 0.87
CA TYR A 216 -17.94 7.51 0.17
C TYR A 216 -17.27 6.14 0.34
N MET A 217 -15.97 6.07 0.15
CA MET A 217 -15.15 4.87 0.39
C MET A 217 -15.24 4.39 1.85
N ASP A 218 -15.20 5.30 2.82
CA ASP A 218 -15.41 4.95 4.23
C ASP A 218 -16.78 4.29 4.47
N GLY A 219 -17.82 4.76 3.78
CA GLY A 219 -19.15 4.13 3.80
C GLY A 219 -19.10 2.68 3.28
N GLN A 220 -18.43 2.44 2.16
CA GLN A 220 -18.21 1.09 1.61
C GLN A 220 -17.45 0.19 2.60
N VAL A 221 -16.44 0.71 3.29
CA VAL A 221 -15.75 -0.03 4.36
C VAL A 221 -16.73 -0.45 5.46
N GLY A 222 -17.61 0.46 5.89
CA GLY A 222 -18.66 0.17 6.87
C GLY A 222 -19.57 -0.97 6.42
N GLU A 223 -20.09 -0.90 5.19
CA GLU A 223 -20.98 -1.92 4.62
C GLU A 223 -20.31 -3.31 4.52
N ILE A 224 -19.02 -3.37 4.18
CA ILE A 224 -18.24 -4.62 4.14
C ILE A 224 -18.09 -5.21 5.55
N LEU A 225 -17.76 -4.38 6.54
CA LEU A 225 -17.63 -4.81 7.94
C LEU A 225 -18.99 -5.28 8.51
N ASP A 226 -20.06 -4.61 8.21
CA ASP A 226 -21.41 -5.01 8.60
C ASP A 226 -21.81 -6.34 7.94
N THR A 227 -21.42 -6.54 6.68
CA THR A 227 -21.64 -7.83 5.99
C THR A 227 -20.87 -8.95 6.68
N LEU A 228 -19.62 -8.73 7.06
CA LEU A 228 -18.85 -9.70 7.84
C LEU A 228 -19.52 -10.00 9.20
N ASN A 229 -20.01 -8.97 9.89
CA ASN A 229 -20.75 -9.14 11.15
C ASN A 229 -21.99 -10.03 10.96
N GLN A 230 -22.75 -9.81 9.88
CA GLN A 230 -23.96 -10.59 9.55
C GLN A 230 -23.67 -12.07 9.27
N THR A 231 -22.46 -12.42 8.83
CA THR A 231 -22.07 -13.84 8.64
C THR A 231 -21.76 -14.57 9.97
N GLY A 232 -21.66 -13.85 11.09
CA GLY A 232 -21.23 -14.38 12.39
C GLY A 232 -19.73 -14.67 12.51
N LYS A 233 -18.93 -14.47 11.44
CA LYS A 233 -17.51 -14.83 11.40
C LYS A 233 -16.55 -13.73 11.87
N ARG A 234 -17.08 -12.61 12.39
CA ARG A 234 -16.26 -11.44 12.78
C ARG A 234 -15.13 -11.76 13.76
N LYS A 235 -15.39 -12.61 14.76
CA LYS A 235 -14.43 -12.99 15.79
C LYS A 235 -13.32 -13.90 15.28
N GLU A 236 -13.60 -14.64 14.23
CA GLU A 236 -12.69 -15.61 13.61
C GLU A 236 -11.92 -14.98 12.41
N THR A 237 -12.08 -13.68 12.18
CA THR A 237 -11.54 -13.02 11.01
C THR A 237 -10.52 -11.93 11.37
N LEU A 238 -9.30 -12.07 10.85
CA LEU A 238 -8.32 -11.00 10.78
C LEU A 238 -8.73 -10.05 9.65
N VAL A 239 -9.09 -8.83 10.00
CA VAL A 239 -9.36 -7.74 9.05
C VAL A 239 -8.14 -6.87 8.91
N LEU A 240 -7.68 -6.65 7.70
CA LEU A 240 -6.66 -5.66 7.35
C LEU A 240 -7.32 -4.59 6.48
N PHE A 241 -7.30 -3.34 6.95
CA PHE A 241 -7.61 -2.19 6.10
C PHE A 241 -6.32 -1.54 5.65
N THR A 242 -6.20 -1.25 4.36
CA THR A 242 -5.05 -0.55 3.79
C THR A 242 -5.48 0.31 2.59
N SER A 243 -4.56 1.12 2.07
CA SER A 243 -4.75 1.88 0.84
C SER A 243 -3.61 1.58 -0.13
N GLU A 244 -3.83 1.78 -1.42
CA GLU A 244 -2.74 1.90 -2.38
C GLU A 244 -1.89 3.16 -2.08
N GLN A 245 -1.19 3.63 -3.06
CA GLN A 245 -0.45 4.89 -3.02
C GLN A 245 -1.36 6.10 -2.76
N GLY A 246 -0.73 7.23 -2.51
CA GLY A 246 -1.44 8.50 -2.34
C GLY A 246 -2.26 8.92 -3.57
N SER A 247 -3.06 9.96 -3.40
CA SER A 247 -3.96 10.53 -4.40
C SER A 247 -3.25 10.97 -5.68
N GLN A 248 -4.03 11.34 -6.70
CA GLN A 248 -3.47 11.80 -7.97
C GLN A 248 -3.06 13.30 -7.97
N PHE A 249 -3.03 13.94 -6.82
CA PHE A 249 -2.47 15.28 -6.72
C PHE A 249 -0.94 15.28 -6.90
N PRO A 250 -0.36 16.38 -7.40
CA PRO A 250 1.10 16.49 -7.55
C PRO A 250 1.83 16.25 -6.23
N GLY A 251 2.83 15.40 -6.27
CA GLY A 251 3.61 15.04 -5.09
C GLY A 251 3.09 13.84 -4.29
N CYS A 252 2.00 13.22 -4.72
CA CYS A 252 1.48 11.98 -4.14
C CYS A 252 1.80 10.77 -5.03
N LYS A 253 0.84 10.20 -5.75
CA LYS A 253 1.09 9.12 -6.70
C LYS A 253 2.26 9.43 -7.64
N TRP A 254 2.95 8.40 -8.12
CA TRP A 254 4.15 8.46 -8.99
C TRP A 254 5.37 9.13 -8.37
N THR A 255 5.41 9.25 -7.04
CA THR A 255 6.58 9.79 -6.33
C THR A 255 7.03 8.86 -5.22
N ASN A 256 8.27 9.04 -4.75
CA ASN A 256 8.78 8.35 -3.57
C ASN A 256 8.70 9.22 -2.31
N TRP A 257 7.99 10.35 -2.37
CA TRP A 257 7.69 11.13 -1.18
C TRP A 257 6.70 10.42 -0.27
N ASN A 258 6.72 10.77 0.99
CA ASN A 258 5.86 10.17 2.01
C ASN A 258 4.38 10.17 1.60
N THR A 259 3.89 11.26 1.04
CA THR A 259 2.52 11.39 0.50
C THR A 259 2.19 10.43 -0.64
N GLY A 260 3.20 9.82 -1.28
CA GLY A 260 3.02 8.82 -2.33
C GLY A 260 3.11 7.39 -1.82
N VAL A 261 4.09 7.09 -0.96
CA VAL A 261 4.46 5.71 -0.61
C VAL A 261 4.09 5.28 0.80
N HIS A 262 3.72 6.21 1.69
CA HIS A 262 3.19 5.90 3.01
C HIS A 262 1.70 5.55 2.89
N THR A 263 1.29 4.44 3.48
CA THR A 263 -0.10 3.96 3.38
C THR A 263 -0.70 3.72 4.76
N ALA A 264 -2.03 3.75 4.83
CA ALA A 264 -2.75 3.30 6.01
C ALA A 264 -2.61 1.79 6.18
N LEU A 265 -2.45 1.33 7.41
CA LEU A 265 -2.59 -0.08 7.77
C LEU A 265 -3.24 -0.18 9.14
N ILE A 266 -4.38 -0.84 9.20
CA ILE A 266 -5.10 -1.18 10.43
C ILE A 266 -5.33 -2.68 10.43
N ALA A 267 -4.96 -3.34 11.53
CA ALA A 267 -5.24 -4.75 11.73
C ALA A 267 -6.23 -4.93 12.88
N ASN A 268 -7.29 -5.69 12.64
CA ASN A 268 -8.28 -5.97 13.67
C ASN A 268 -8.66 -7.45 13.67
N TRP A 269 -8.44 -8.10 14.81
CA TRP A 269 -8.89 -9.48 15.07
C TRP A 269 -9.30 -9.58 16.54
N PRO A 270 -10.60 -9.56 16.84
CA PRO A 270 -11.08 -9.49 18.21
C PRO A 270 -10.55 -10.60 19.12
N GLY A 271 -9.93 -10.24 20.24
CA GLY A 271 -9.32 -11.16 21.19
C GLY A 271 -7.90 -11.63 20.85
N HIS A 272 -7.36 -11.28 19.69
CA HIS A 272 -6.02 -11.68 19.25
C HIS A 272 -5.11 -10.47 18.97
N VAL A 273 -5.62 -9.44 18.29
CA VAL A 273 -4.91 -8.17 18.04
C VAL A 273 -5.30 -7.14 19.09
N ARG A 274 -4.33 -6.40 19.60
CA ARG A 274 -4.55 -5.36 20.61
C ARG A 274 -5.44 -4.23 20.09
N ALA A 275 -6.54 -3.98 20.77
CA ALA A 275 -7.53 -2.98 20.38
C ALA A 275 -7.15 -1.57 20.85
N GLY A 276 -7.33 -0.57 19.98
CA GLY A 276 -7.14 0.85 20.29
C GLY A 276 -5.69 1.27 20.46
N GLU A 277 -4.73 0.39 20.12
CA GLU A 277 -3.31 0.69 20.18
C GLU A 277 -2.74 1.14 18.85
N ARG A 278 -1.55 1.74 18.92
CA ARG A 278 -0.74 2.14 17.77
C ARG A 278 0.65 1.53 17.89
N THR A 279 1.27 1.25 16.75
CA THR A 279 2.64 0.73 16.68
C THR A 279 3.47 1.55 15.70
N ASP A 280 4.74 1.76 16.05
CA ASP A 280 5.76 2.35 15.19
C ASP A 280 6.59 1.27 14.47
N ALA A 281 6.21 -0.01 14.57
CA ALA A 281 6.84 -1.07 13.81
C ALA A 281 6.78 -0.75 12.31
N LEU A 282 7.96 -0.67 11.71
CA LEU A 282 8.12 -0.37 10.30
C LEU A 282 7.76 -1.60 9.47
N VAL A 283 6.76 -1.50 8.60
CA VAL A 283 6.27 -2.60 7.75
C VAL A 283 6.17 -2.18 6.30
N GLN A 284 6.25 -3.14 5.40
CA GLN A 284 6.13 -2.94 3.96
C GLN A 284 5.10 -3.92 3.37
N TYR A 285 4.51 -3.58 2.23
CA TYR A 285 3.50 -4.43 1.59
C TYR A 285 3.99 -5.85 1.31
N ALA A 286 5.27 -6.02 1.00
CA ALA A 286 5.89 -7.33 0.82
C ALA A 286 5.73 -8.24 2.06
N ASP A 287 5.54 -7.67 3.25
CA ASP A 287 5.43 -8.40 4.52
C ASP A 287 4.06 -9.05 4.75
N VAL A 288 3.04 -8.64 3.99
CA VAL A 288 1.67 -9.15 4.16
C VAL A 288 1.58 -10.63 3.82
N VAL A 289 2.15 -11.05 2.69
CA VAL A 289 2.10 -12.46 2.25
C VAL A 289 2.74 -13.41 3.28
N PRO A 290 4.01 -13.21 3.72
CA PRO A 290 4.63 -14.10 4.71
C PRO A 290 3.89 -14.08 6.04
N THR A 291 3.28 -12.97 6.45
CA THR A 291 2.45 -12.90 7.65
C THR A 291 1.20 -13.79 7.53
N LEU A 292 0.54 -13.78 6.39
CA LEU A 292 -0.64 -14.60 6.15
C LEU A 292 -0.28 -16.09 5.99
N ILE A 293 0.87 -16.43 5.42
CA ILE A 293 1.40 -17.80 5.37
C ILE A 293 1.60 -18.33 6.80
N GLU A 294 2.21 -17.54 7.68
CA GLU A 294 2.44 -17.94 9.08
C GLU A 294 1.11 -18.13 9.84
N PHE A 295 0.12 -17.25 9.67
CA PHE A 295 -1.21 -17.43 10.23
C PHE A 295 -1.93 -18.67 9.67
N ALA A 296 -1.65 -19.04 8.43
CA ALA A 296 -2.18 -20.24 7.80
C ALA A 296 -1.47 -21.54 8.26
N GLY A 297 -0.46 -21.43 9.12
CA GLY A 297 0.32 -22.57 9.62
C GLY A 297 1.39 -23.06 8.65
N GLY A 298 1.75 -22.24 7.64
CA GLY A 298 2.90 -22.48 6.77
C GLY A 298 4.17 -21.84 7.32
N ASP A 299 5.31 -22.20 6.76
CA ASP A 299 6.60 -21.56 7.05
C ASP A 299 6.96 -20.56 5.92
N PRO A 300 6.95 -19.24 6.20
CA PRO A 300 7.33 -18.25 5.20
C PRO A 300 8.82 -18.31 4.84
N VAL A 301 9.69 -18.85 5.70
CA VAL A 301 11.14 -18.97 5.45
C VAL A 301 11.43 -20.01 4.35
N GLU A 302 10.58 -21.01 4.21
CA GLU A 302 10.68 -21.99 3.12
C GLU A 302 10.34 -21.40 1.74
N GLN A 303 9.74 -20.21 1.69
CA GLN A 303 9.32 -19.55 0.45
C GLN A 303 10.42 -18.65 -0.10
N THR A 304 11.37 -19.22 -0.83
CA THR A 304 12.57 -18.56 -1.34
C THR A 304 12.31 -17.38 -2.28
N GLN A 305 11.08 -17.22 -2.77
CA GLN A 305 10.71 -16.14 -3.67
C GLN A 305 10.18 -14.88 -2.95
N ILE A 306 9.95 -14.92 -1.63
CA ILE A 306 9.40 -13.81 -0.88
C ILE A 306 10.52 -12.87 -0.41
N ASP A 307 10.37 -11.57 -0.66
CA ASP A 307 11.26 -10.50 -0.13
C ASP A 307 10.80 -9.99 1.23
N GLY A 308 9.53 -10.24 1.55
CA GLY A 308 8.90 -9.81 2.80
C GLY A 308 9.28 -10.68 3.99
N GLU A 309 9.03 -10.14 5.18
CA GLU A 309 9.18 -10.82 6.46
C GLU A 309 7.84 -10.81 7.20
N SER A 310 7.54 -11.85 8.00
CA SER A 310 6.30 -11.88 8.76
C SER A 310 6.30 -10.88 9.92
N PHE A 311 5.28 -10.03 10.02
CA PHE A 311 5.03 -9.16 11.18
C PHE A 311 3.96 -9.72 12.13
N ARG A 312 3.71 -11.04 12.09
CA ARG A 312 2.77 -11.71 12.99
C ARG A 312 3.04 -11.36 14.46
N SER A 313 4.30 -11.34 14.88
CA SER A 313 4.70 -11.01 16.25
C SER A 313 4.26 -9.60 16.69
N VAL A 314 4.22 -8.64 15.75
CA VAL A 314 3.68 -7.29 16.01
C VAL A 314 2.17 -7.36 16.25
N LEU A 315 1.45 -8.20 15.51
CA LEU A 315 -0.01 -8.32 15.60
C LEU A 315 -0.47 -9.00 16.89
N VAL A 316 0.16 -10.10 17.28
CA VAL A 316 -0.38 -10.98 18.35
C VAL A 316 0.54 -11.16 19.55
N ASP A 317 1.85 -10.97 19.42
CA ASP A 317 2.82 -11.15 20.50
C ASP A 317 3.30 -9.84 21.12
N GLY A 318 2.84 -8.69 20.59
CA GLY A 318 3.14 -7.35 21.13
C GLY A 318 4.53 -6.82 20.78
N ALA A 319 5.20 -7.35 19.76
CA ALA A 319 6.46 -6.79 19.28
C ALA A 319 6.24 -5.34 18.76
N ASN A 320 7.21 -4.45 19.04
CA ASN A 320 7.18 -3.05 18.60
C ASN A 320 8.19 -2.75 17.50
N VAL A 321 8.98 -3.75 17.10
CA VAL A 321 10.01 -3.63 16.06
C VAL A 321 9.79 -4.77 15.07
N HIS A 322 9.96 -4.47 13.80
CA HIS A 322 9.89 -5.45 12.72
C HIS A 322 11.04 -5.25 11.75
N ARG A 323 10.95 -4.29 10.82
CA ARG A 323 12.00 -3.97 9.85
C ARG A 323 12.90 -2.85 10.34
N LYS A 324 14.14 -2.83 9.85
CA LYS A 324 15.04 -1.68 10.00
C LYS A 324 14.88 -0.66 8.87
N TYR A 325 14.54 -1.13 7.67
CA TYR A 325 14.42 -0.30 6.47
C TYR A 325 13.23 -0.72 5.61
N VAL A 326 12.68 0.24 4.88
CA VAL A 326 11.73 0.03 3.77
C VAL A 326 12.26 0.73 2.51
N TYR A 327 11.94 0.16 1.35
CA TYR A 327 12.54 0.59 0.09
C TYR A 327 11.48 0.91 -0.94
N GLN A 328 11.76 1.94 -1.76
CA GLN A 328 10.83 2.32 -2.82
C GLN A 328 11.54 2.58 -4.13
N MET A 329 10.82 2.30 -5.20
CA MET A 329 11.24 2.59 -6.57
C MET A 329 10.11 3.21 -7.39
N HIS A 330 10.48 4.07 -8.30
CA HIS A 330 9.61 4.57 -9.35
C HIS A 330 10.34 4.55 -10.68
N ASN A 331 9.66 4.08 -11.73
CA ASN A 331 10.06 4.22 -13.12
C ASN A 331 8.94 4.97 -13.83
N ASN A 332 9.27 6.10 -14.48
CA ASN A 332 8.26 7.01 -14.98
C ASN A 332 7.61 6.57 -16.31
N ILE A 333 8.27 5.71 -17.10
CA ILE A 333 7.68 5.10 -18.29
C ILE A 333 6.58 4.11 -17.83
N PRO A 334 5.36 4.11 -18.40
CA PRO A 334 4.87 4.87 -19.56
C PRO A 334 4.15 6.20 -19.20
N GLU A 335 4.19 6.63 -17.95
CA GLU A 335 3.42 7.76 -17.46
C GLU A 335 4.01 9.12 -17.86
N GLY A 336 5.27 9.15 -18.24
CA GLY A 336 5.99 10.31 -18.72
C GLY A 336 7.33 9.95 -19.34
N PRO A 337 8.19 10.95 -19.63
CA PRO A 337 9.59 10.74 -19.99
C PRO A 337 10.32 9.98 -18.87
N ARG A 338 11.40 9.30 -19.22
CA ARG A 338 12.28 8.61 -18.28
C ARG A 338 12.63 9.48 -17.08
N TYR A 339 12.34 8.98 -15.86
CA TYR A 339 12.73 9.63 -14.60
C TYR A 339 12.72 8.62 -13.45
N PRO A 340 13.71 7.73 -13.38
CA PRO A 340 13.76 6.70 -12.34
C PRO A 340 14.16 7.29 -10.99
N ILE A 341 13.46 6.85 -9.93
CA ILE A 341 13.68 7.31 -8.54
C ILE A 341 13.84 6.08 -7.66
N ARG A 342 14.74 6.14 -6.69
CA ARG A 342 14.93 5.13 -5.64
C ARG A 342 14.93 5.80 -4.28
N SER A 343 14.43 5.11 -3.26
CA SER A 343 14.48 5.63 -1.89
C SER A 343 14.56 4.51 -0.86
N VAL A 344 15.02 4.88 0.31
CA VAL A 344 15.05 4.06 1.52
C VAL A 344 14.62 4.91 2.71
N SER A 345 13.90 4.29 3.65
CA SER A 345 13.55 4.93 4.92
C SER A 345 13.81 3.99 6.08
N ASN A 346 14.30 4.53 7.21
CA ASN A 346 14.43 3.83 8.48
C ASN A 346 13.26 4.14 9.45
N GLY A 347 12.19 4.77 8.92
CA GLY A 347 11.03 5.21 9.69
C GLY A 347 11.17 6.62 10.28
N GLU A 348 12.37 7.10 10.55
CA GLU A 348 12.65 8.46 11.00
C GLU A 348 13.05 9.35 9.83
N TYR A 349 14.05 8.90 9.06
CA TYR A 349 14.57 9.58 7.88
C TYR A 349 14.17 8.85 6.61
N ARG A 350 13.87 9.62 5.56
CA ARG A 350 13.74 9.14 4.18
C ARG A 350 14.81 9.76 3.30
N TYR A 351 15.60 8.91 2.64
CA TYR A 351 16.54 9.31 1.61
C TYR A 351 15.99 8.95 0.23
N ILE A 352 16.01 9.91 -0.70
CA ILE A 352 15.54 9.74 -2.07
C ILE A 352 16.68 10.10 -3.03
N ARG A 353 16.91 9.24 -4.03
CA ARG A 353 17.88 9.45 -5.11
C ARG A 353 17.15 9.53 -6.43
N ASN A 354 17.26 10.67 -7.12
CA ASN A 354 16.80 10.87 -8.50
C ASN A 354 17.95 10.48 -9.44
N LEU A 355 17.73 9.46 -10.29
CA LEU A 355 18.80 8.86 -11.08
C LEU A 355 19.07 9.63 -12.39
N THR A 356 18.20 10.57 -12.76
CA THR A 356 18.35 11.47 -13.91
C THR A 356 18.05 12.93 -13.50
N PRO A 357 18.78 13.51 -12.52
CA PRO A 357 18.41 14.79 -11.88
C PRO A 357 18.51 16.00 -12.80
N ASN A 358 19.17 15.88 -13.95
CA ASN A 358 19.28 16.94 -14.95
C ASN A 358 18.06 17.02 -15.89
N GLU A 359 17.14 16.06 -15.81
CA GLU A 359 15.92 16.00 -16.56
C GLU A 359 14.76 16.60 -15.75
N LEU A 360 13.71 17.07 -16.42
CA LEU A 360 12.49 17.48 -15.74
C LEU A 360 11.60 16.26 -15.50
N TYR A 361 11.07 16.20 -14.30
CA TYR A 361 10.01 15.24 -13.99
C TYR A 361 8.69 15.70 -14.61
N ILE A 362 8.16 14.91 -15.50
CA ILE A 362 6.89 15.17 -16.21
C ILE A 362 6.02 13.93 -16.13
N GLU A 363 4.78 14.13 -15.70
CA GLU A 363 3.78 13.08 -15.64
C GLU A 363 2.57 13.52 -16.52
N LYS A 364 2.25 12.70 -17.52
CA LYS A 364 1.29 13.05 -18.58
C LYS A 364 -0.12 13.35 -18.08
N HIS A 365 -0.58 12.64 -17.04
CA HIS A 365 -1.93 12.83 -16.51
C HIS A 365 -2.11 14.20 -15.83
N LEU A 366 -1.02 14.79 -15.32
CA LEU A 366 -1.02 16.16 -14.78
C LEU A 366 -0.86 17.22 -15.84
N MET A 367 -0.32 16.87 -17.02
CA MET A 367 -0.11 17.79 -18.13
C MET A 367 -1.32 17.89 -19.08
N GLY A 368 -2.40 17.15 -18.80
CA GLY A 368 -3.63 17.28 -19.56
C GLY A 368 -3.61 16.56 -20.91
N ASP A 369 -3.43 15.24 -20.90
CA ASP A 369 -3.50 14.41 -22.12
C ASP A 369 -4.92 14.27 -22.72
N GLY A 370 -5.90 14.99 -22.17
CA GLY A 370 -7.28 15.06 -22.65
C GLY A 370 -8.19 13.90 -22.20
N LYS A 371 -7.66 12.81 -21.67
CA LYS A 371 -8.46 11.65 -21.21
C LYS A 371 -8.76 11.71 -19.71
N HIS A 372 -7.82 12.21 -18.93
CA HIS A 372 -7.93 12.34 -17.48
C HIS A 372 -7.64 13.80 -17.13
N ASN A 373 -8.63 14.64 -17.34
CA ASN A 373 -8.48 16.08 -17.21
C ASN A 373 -8.22 16.46 -15.75
N ASN A 374 -6.95 16.64 -15.39
CA ASN A 374 -6.48 17.14 -14.11
C ASN A 374 -6.12 18.62 -14.24
N PRO A 375 -7.11 19.54 -14.25
CA PRO A 375 -6.88 20.93 -14.58
C PRO A 375 -6.15 21.70 -13.48
N TYR A 376 -6.05 21.15 -12.28
CA TYR A 376 -5.44 21.84 -11.15
C TYR A 376 -3.96 22.14 -11.39
N PHE A 377 -3.15 21.23 -11.92
CA PHE A 377 -1.73 21.48 -12.14
C PHE A 377 -1.49 22.56 -13.24
N ALA A 378 -2.33 22.61 -14.25
CA ALA A 378 -2.29 23.70 -15.24
C ALA A 378 -2.51 25.07 -14.58
N THR A 379 -3.39 25.15 -13.55
CA THR A 379 -3.59 26.39 -12.79
C THR A 379 -2.37 26.78 -11.95
N TRP A 380 -1.57 25.79 -11.48
CA TRP A 380 -0.32 26.05 -10.78
C TRP A 380 0.72 26.64 -11.74
N LEU A 381 0.88 26.05 -12.93
CA LEU A 381 1.78 26.55 -13.97
C LEU A 381 1.40 27.99 -14.37
N GLY A 382 0.11 28.30 -14.51
CA GLY A 382 -0.38 29.63 -14.83
C GLY A 382 -0.19 30.67 -13.73
N ALA A 383 -0.30 30.25 -12.46
CA ALA A 383 -0.19 31.14 -11.30
C ALA A 383 1.28 31.37 -10.86
N GLY A 384 2.16 30.39 -11.10
CA GLY A 384 3.56 30.42 -10.67
C GLY A 384 4.33 31.70 -10.99
N PRO A 385 4.19 32.30 -12.19
CA PRO A 385 4.88 33.57 -12.52
C PRO A 385 4.55 34.77 -11.60
N GLN A 386 3.37 34.75 -10.97
CA GLN A 386 2.90 35.84 -10.09
C GLN A 386 2.88 35.46 -8.60
N ARG A 387 3.00 34.17 -8.31
CA ARG A 387 2.90 33.63 -6.94
C ARG A 387 4.10 32.76 -6.60
N ARG A 388 4.98 33.29 -5.76
CA ARG A 388 6.22 32.61 -5.36
C ARG A 388 5.98 31.26 -4.69
N ASP A 389 4.99 31.16 -3.80
CA ASP A 389 4.59 29.95 -3.13
C ASP A 389 4.19 28.84 -4.13
N VAL A 390 3.41 29.18 -5.14
CA VAL A 390 3.01 28.24 -6.20
C VAL A 390 4.19 27.87 -7.10
N TYR A 391 5.04 28.84 -7.46
CA TYR A 391 6.24 28.59 -8.23
C TYR A 391 7.16 27.58 -7.53
N ASP A 392 7.38 27.72 -6.24
CA ASP A 392 8.25 26.83 -5.47
C ASP A 392 7.69 25.40 -5.43
N LEU A 393 6.38 25.21 -5.35
CA LEU A 393 5.74 23.90 -5.46
C LEU A 393 5.89 23.27 -6.86
N VAL A 394 5.68 24.05 -7.91
CA VAL A 394 5.90 23.61 -9.30
C VAL A 394 7.37 23.21 -9.51
N LYS A 395 8.31 24.05 -9.06
CA LYS A 395 9.74 23.78 -9.14
C LYS A 395 10.11 22.51 -8.38
N ARG A 396 9.65 22.37 -7.12
CA ARG A 396 9.85 21.16 -6.30
C ARG A 396 9.37 19.91 -7.02
N TYR A 397 8.23 19.96 -7.67
CA TYR A 397 7.64 18.83 -8.36
C TYR A 397 8.40 18.45 -9.63
N MET A 398 8.76 19.42 -10.47
CA MET A 398 9.32 19.18 -11.80
C MET A 398 10.85 19.13 -11.83
N SER A 399 11.54 19.90 -10.97
CA SER A 399 13.00 20.02 -10.96
C SER A 399 13.55 19.53 -9.63
N ARG A 400 13.90 18.26 -9.59
CA ARG A 400 14.31 17.58 -8.35
C ARG A 400 15.84 17.47 -8.25
N PRO A 401 16.45 17.74 -7.09
CA PRO A 401 17.88 17.55 -6.90
C PRO A 401 18.25 16.04 -6.98
N ALA A 402 19.52 15.73 -7.17
CA ALA A 402 20.00 14.36 -7.23
C ALA A 402 19.67 13.58 -5.96
N GLU A 403 19.81 14.24 -4.80
CA GLU A 403 19.57 13.65 -3.49
C GLU A 403 18.60 14.50 -2.68
N GLN A 404 17.75 13.82 -1.93
CA GLN A 404 16.83 14.42 -0.98
C GLN A 404 16.88 13.61 0.32
N LEU A 405 16.82 14.31 1.45
CA LEU A 405 16.74 13.72 2.77
C LEU A 405 15.68 14.46 3.58
N TYR A 406 14.79 13.72 4.22
CA TYR A 406 13.70 14.27 5.01
C TYR A 406 13.61 13.60 6.37
N LEU A 407 13.27 14.39 7.39
CA LEU A 407 12.93 13.92 8.73
C LEU A 407 11.40 13.72 8.79
N SER A 408 10.92 12.53 8.37
CA SER A 408 9.51 12.26 8.05
C SER A 408 8.56 12.48 9.23
N ASN A 409 9.03 12.27 10.48
CA ASN A 409 8.19 12.45 11.67
C ASN A 409 7.84 13.92 11.96
N SER A 410 8.75 14.86 11.67
CA SER A 410 8.52 16.29 11.87
C SER A 410 8.11 17.04 10.61
N ASP A 411 8.35 16.44 9.44
CA ASP A 411 7.99 16.95 8.11
C ASP A 411 7.24 15.87 7.32
N PRO A 412 6.00 15.55 7.71
CA PRO A 412 5.23 14.45 7.09
C PRO A 412 4.89 14.67 5.61
N TYR A 413 5.04 15.90 5.11
CA TYR A 413 4.87 16.25 3.71
C TYR A 413 6.21 16.40 2.95
N GLU A 414 7.34 16.19 3.66
CA GLU A 414 8.70 16.21 3.10
C GLU A 414 9.00 17.48 2.29
N MET A 415 8.66 18.63 2.89
CA MET A 415 8.82 19.95 2.26
C MET A 415 10.23 20.53 2.44
N ASN A 416 10.98 20.09 3.47
CA ASN A 416 12.31 20.61 3.82
C ASN A 416 13.39 19.57 3.51
N ASN A 417 14.10 19.73 2.38
CA ASN A 417 15.19 18.84 2.00
C ASN A 417 16.46 19.12 2.80
N LEU A 418 16.90 18.18 3.62
CA LEU A 418 18.07 18.24 4.50
C LEU A 418 19.36 17.68 3.86
N ALA A 419 19.32 17.20 2.60
CA ALA A 419 20.49 16.53 1.97
C ALA A 419 21.73 17.41 1.85
N GLY A 420 21.59 18.73 1.88
CA GLY A 420 22.69 19.70 1.86
C GLY A 420 23.12 20.21 3.24
N ASP A 421 22.47 19.76 4.30
CA ASP A 421 22.79 20.19 5.67
C ASP A 421 23.91 19.31 6.26
N PRO A 422 25.08 19.89 6.64
CA PRO A 422 26.17 19.13 7.24
C PRO A 422 25.80 18.40 8.54
N ALA A 423 24.79 18.88 9.27
CA ALA A 423 24.31 18.23 10.50
C ALA A 423 23.68 16.85 10.22
N HIS A 424 23.25 16.58 9.00
CA HIS A 424 22.61 15.34 8.58
C HIS A 424 23.46 14.49 7.61
N GLU A 425 24.75 14.83 7.44
CA GLU A 425 25.63 14.15 6.49
C GLU A 425 25.82 12.66 6.83
N GLU A 426 26.02 12.32 8.09
CA GLU A 426 26.26 10.94 8.53
C GLU A 426 25.06 10.04 8.17
N ILE A 427 23.83 10.45 8.52
CA ILE A 427 22.64 9.68 8.20
C ILE A 427 22.35 9.65 6.69
N ARG A 428 22.65 10.72 5.96
CA ARG A 428 22.53 10.75 4.51
C ARG A 428 23.43 9.69 3.85
N VAL A 429 24.70 9.62 4.28
CA VAL A 429 25.67 8.64 3.77
C VAL A 429 25.21 7.22 4.13
N GLN A 430 24.84 6.96 5.39
CA GLN A 430 24.36 5.66 5.82
C GLN A 430 23.16 5.17 4.98
N LEU A 431 22.17 6.03 4.75
CA LEU A 431 20.97 5.65 3.96
C LEU A 431 21.31 5.51 2.47
N SER A 432 22.26 6.28 1.95
CA SER A 432 22.76 6.16 0.58
C SER A 432 23.43 4.80 0.34
N GLU A 433 24.29 4.37 1.26
CA GLU A 433 24.98 3.06 1.22
C GLU A 433 23.98 1.91 1.35
N GLU A 434 23.00 2.05 2.23
CA GLU A 434 21.92 1.06 2.40
C GLU A 434 21.07 0.92 1.13
N LEU A 435 20.77 2.05 0.46
CA LEU A 435 20.07 2.02 -0.81
C LEU A 435 20.88 1.30 -1.90
N ASP A 436 22.20 1.54 -1.96
CA ASP A 436 23.09 0.86 -2.90
C ASP A 436 23.14 -0.66 -2.66
N ARG A 437 23.15 -1.07 -1.39
CA ARG A 437 23.05 -2.49 -1.00
C ARG A 437 21.78 -3.12 -1.54
N TRP A 438 20.62 -2.51 -1.26
CA TRP A 438 19.32 -3.01 -1.71
C TRP A 438 19.22 -3.04 -3.24
N MET A 439 19.65 -1.99 -3.94
CA MET A 439 19.67 -1.96 -5.41
C MET A 439 20.51 -3.09 -5.99
N SER A 440 21.67 -3.40 -5.36
CA SER A 440 22.53 -4.51 -5.77
C SER A 440 21.83 -5.87 -5.58
N GLU A 441 21.19 -6.08 -4.44
CA GLU A 441 20.42 -7.31 -4.15
C GLU A 441 19.27 -7.53 -5.14
N GLN A 442 18.56 -6.45 -5.47
CA GLN A 442 17.49 -6.48 -6.46
C GLN A 442 17.98 -6.54 -7.91
N LYS A 443 19.29 -6.58 -8.15
CA LYS A 443 19.89 -6.48 -9.50
C LYS A 443 19.34 -5.30 -10.30
N ASP A 444 19.17 -4.17 -9.61
CA ASP A 444 18.62 -2.93 -10.19
C ASP A 444 19.69 -2.24 -11.05
N PRO A 445 19.50 -2.10 -12.37
CA PRO A 445 20.44 -1.45 -13.26
C PRO A 445 20.41 0.09 -13.15
N GLY A 446 19.75 0.63 -12.13
CA GLY A 446 19.62 2.06 -11.90
C GLY A 446 18.87 2.78 -13.01
N ALA A 447 19.44 3.86 -13.53
CA ALA A 447 18.81 4.66 -14.56
C ALA A 447 18.48 3.88 -15.86
N ASN A 448 19.12 2.75 -16.10
CA ASN A 448 18.94 1.97 -17.34
C ASN A 448 17.68 1.11 -17.36
N VAL A 449 16.94 1.02 -16.25
CA VAL A 449 15.67 0.29 -16.21
C VAL A 449 14.53 1.08 -16.85
N ASP A 450 14.46 2.39 -16.62
CA ASP A 450 13.34 3.24 -17.04
C ASP A 450 13.44 3.63 -18.53
N LEU A 451 13.20 2.66 -19.41
CA LEU A 451 13.28 2.81 -20.87
C LEU A 451 12.01 2.23 -21.53
N VAL A 452 11.60 2.84 -22.63
CA VAL A 452 10.46 2.39 -23.43
C VAL A 452 10.57 0.91 -23.82
N LYS A 453 11.78 0.47 -24.27
CA LYS A 453 12.02 -0.92 -24.62
C LYS A 453 11.83 -1.89 -23.45
N SER A 454 12.23 -1.47 -22.24
CA SER A 454 12.13 -2.29 -21.04
C SER A 454 10.66 -2.43 -20.60
N HIS A 455 9.89 -1.35 -20.64
CA HIS A 455 8.44 -1.40 -20.40
C HIS A 455 7.71 -2.26 -21.43
N GLN A 456 8.03 -2.12 -22.74
CA GLN A 456 7.41 -2.93 -23.79
C GLN A 456 7.71 -4.42 -23.60
N ALA A 457 8.94 -4.77 -23.23
CA ALA A 457 9.31 -6.15 -22.92
C ALA A 457 8.55 -6.67 -21.70
N ALA A 458 8.51 -5.92 -20.60
CA ALA A 458 7.78 -6.29 -19.39
C ALA A 458 6.26 -6.42 -19.62
N LYS A 459 5.68 -5.59 -20.49
CA LYS A 459 4.28 -5.72 -20.89
C LYS A 459 3.97 -7.05 -21.60
N GLN A 460 4.96 -7.64 -22.26
CA GLN A 460 4.87 -8.94 -22.93
C GLN A 460 5.29 -10.11 -22.02
N GLY A 461 5.61 -9.85 -20.75
CA GLY A 461 6.11 -10.86 -19.82
C GLY A 461 7.61 -11.16 -19.95
N ASN A 462 8.35 -10.37 -20.75
CA ASN A 462 9.79 -10.47 -20.90
C ASN A 462 10.47 -9.42 -19.98
N HIS A 463 11.15 -9.89 -18.96
CA HIS A 463 11.78 -9.01 -17.97
C HIS A 463 13.29 -8.93 -18.22
N LEU A 464 13.77 -7.76 -18.64
CA LEU A 464 15.18 -7.53 -18.98
C LEU A 464 16.08 -7.36 -17.74
N PHE A 465 15.49 -7.09 -16.57
CA PHE A 465 16.19 -6.74 -15.33
C PHE A 465 15.52 -7.41 -14.13
N GLY A 466 16.20 -7.32 -12.99
CA GLY A 466 15.75 -7.84 -11.70
C GLY A 466 16.25 -9.25 -11.41
N VAL A 467 15.82 -9.79 -10.29
CA VAL A 467 16.21 -11.14 -9.84
C VAL A 467 15.51 -12.17 -10.72
N PRO A 468 16.24 -13.09 -11.40
CA PRO A 468 15.61 -14.19 -12.10
C PRO A 468 14.98 -15.17 -11.10
N HIS A 469 13.85 -15.73 -11.46
CA HIS A 469 13.32 -16.92 -10.80
C HIS A 469 13.94 -18.14 -11.50
N ASP A 470 14.74 -18.89 -10.79
CA ASP A 470 15.26 -20.20 -11.24
C ASP A 470 14.17 -21.26 -11.09
#